data_953db2b80aa976209116f24deb728bd8
#
_entry.id   953db2b80aa976209116f24deb728bd8
#
_cell.length_a   1.000
_cell.length_b   1.000
_cell.length_c   1.000
_cell.angle_alpha   90.00
_cell.angle_beta   90.00
_cell.angle_gamma   90.00
#
_symmetry.space_group_name_H-M   'P 1'
#
loop_
_entity.id
_entity.type
_entity.pdbx_description
1 polymer ?
#
loop_
_entity_poly.entity_id
_entity_poly.type
_entity_poly.pdbx_seq_one_letter_code
_entity_poly.pdbx_strand_id
1 'polypeptide(L)'
;MNDQDSPENPTRRSALACAGWIGTGVVWSLIGGIPRTAGLIGTAEAATPTGFTFLQMSDNHIGFKAGPYQDVAGTLDSAIKVAKGLPTPPAFMLHTGDISHLSKPDQFATADQINAGAGLDIHHVPGEHDMLDPGKKLYLARYGKGTKGMGWYSFDAGGVHFIGLVNVTDTTSDGLWLLGSEQIKWLADDLRAVASSTPLVVFAHVPLWTVYQKWGWGTADAPPAFALMRRFASVTVLNGHIHQILQKTEGQAIFHTALSTSFPQPAPGAAPHPGPIISLPAGEIGGYLGLRTVAFRPTHARLAATDYTLES
;
A
#
# COMPACT_ATOMS: atom_id res chain seq x y z
N MET A 1 -9.54 -12.59 -68.73
CA MET A 1 -10.96 -12.46 -68.43
C MET A 1 -11.10 -12.52 -66.94
N ASN A 2 -11.51 -11.40 -66.42
CA ASN A 2 -11.69 -11.05 -65.03
C ASN A 2 -12.71 -11.95 -64.32
N ASP A 3 -12.46 -12.25 -63.07
CA ASP A 3 -13.51 -12.09 -62.09
C ASP A 3 -12.87 -11.67 -60.75
N GLN A 4 -13.29 -10.51 -60.26
CA GLN A 4 -12.93 -9.95 -58.99
C GLN A 4 -13.94 -10.50 -57.95
N ASP A 5 -13.44 -11.23 -56.97
CA ASP A 5 -14.20 -11.54 -55.76
C ASP A 5 -14.21 -10.32 -54.83
N SER A 6 -15.36 -9.67 -54.75
CA SER A 6 -15.68 -8.65 -53.75
C SER A 6 -15.97 -9.35 -52.41
N PRO A 7 -15.52 -8.83 -51.27
CA PRO A 7 -15.84 -9.41 -49.97
C PRO A 7 -17.33 -9.22 -49.68
N GLU A 8 -18.03 -10.32 -49.47
CA GLU A 8 -19.45 -10.32 -49.06
C GLU A 8 -19.62 -9.65 -47.70
N ASN A 9 -20.49 -8.67 -47.64
CA ASN A 9 -20.95 -8.07 -46.40
C ASN A 9 -21.67 -9.13 -45.54
N PRO A 10 -21.30 -9.29 -44.26
CA PRO A 10 -21.97 -10.26 -43.39
C PRO A 10 -23.43 -9.87 -43.19
N THR A 11 -24.33 -10.79 -43.54
CA THR A 11 -25.78 -10.60 -43.42
C THR A 11 -26.19 -10.46 -41.94
N ARG A 12 -27.31 -9.74 -41.64
CA ARG A 12 -27.87 -9.57 -40.30
C ARG A 12 -28.08 -10.90 -39.53
N ARG A 13 -28.18 -12.04 -40.26
CA ARG A 13 -28.29 -13.37 -39.66
C ARG A 13 -26.96 -13.90 -39.10
N SER A 14 -25.82 -13.62 -39.71
CA SER A 14 -24.51 -14.02 -39.21
C SER A 14 -24.09 -13.23 -37.98
N ALA A 15 -24.51 -11.95 -37.88
CA ALA A 15 -24.26 -11.13 -36.68
C ALA A 15 -25.05 -11.64 -35.43
N LEU A 16 -26.25 -12.21 -35.66
CA LEU A 16 -27.07 -12.78 -34.57
C LEU A 16 -26.60 -14.17 -34.12
N ALA A 17 -25.93 -14.94 -34.96
CA ALA A 17 -25.39 -16.25 -34.61
C ALA A 17 -24.20 -16.18 -33.65
N CYS A 18 -23.45 -15.08 -33.62
CA CYS A 18 -22.37 -14.86 -32.65
C CYS A 18 -22.85 -14.37 -31.27
N ALA A 19 -24.10 -13.95 -31.14
CA ALA A 19 -24.67 -13.45 -29.89
C ALA A 19 -25.22 -14.56 -28.96
N GLY A 20 -25.19 -15.82 -29.38
CA GLY A 20 -25.86 -16.94 -28.69
C GLY A 20 -25.08 -17.61 -27.55
N TRP A 21 -23.92 -17.07 -27.11
CA TRP A 21 -23.05 -17.77 -26.16
C TRP A 21 -22.69 -17.00 -24.89
N ILE A 22 -23.44 -15.99 -24.49
CA ILE A 22 -23.16 -15.30 -23.24
C ILE A 22 -24.41 -15.22 -22.40
N GLY A 23 -24.46 -16.03 -21.34
CA GLY A 23 -25.53 -16.07 -20.32
C GLY A 23 -25.59 -14.85 -19.40
N THR A 24 -25.11 -13.69 -19.84
CA THR A 24 -25.27 -12.37 -19.23
C THR A 24 -25.53 -11.38 -20.35
N GLY A 25 -26.70 -10.70 -20.32
CA GLY A 25 -27.20 -9.86 -21.39
C GLY A 25 -26.34 -8.64 -21.72
N VAL A 26 -25.22 -8.84 -22.40
CA VAL A 26 -24.41 -7.77 -22.96
C VAL A 26 -24.66 -7.73 -24.46
N VAL A 27 -25.27 -6.65 -24.96
CA VAL A 27 -25.40 -6.38 -26.39
C VAL A 27 -24.26 -5.51 -26.85
N TRP A 28 -23.49 -6.01 -27.81
CA TRP A 28 -22.43 -5.23 -28.48
C TRP A 28 -23.03 -4.51 -29.69
N SER A 29 -22.89 -3.20 -29.74
CA SER A 29 -23.18 -2.42 -30.93
C SER A 29 -21.89 -1.83 -31.51
N LEU A 30 -21.73 -1.92 -32.83
CA LEU A 30 -20.63 -1.28 -33.57
C LEU A 30 -21.15 0.02 -34.16
N ILE A 31 -20.66 1.15 -33.71
CA ILE A 31 -20.92 2.46 -34.33
C ILE A 31 -19.55 3.04 -34.74
N GLY A 32 -19.34 3.19 -36.03
CA GLY A 32 -18.06 3.71 -36.57
C GLY A 32 -16.87 2.80 -36.37
N GLY A 33 -17.05 1.46 -36.33
CA GLY A 33 -15.96 0.48 -36.19
C GLY A 33 -15.38 0.32 -34.79
N ILE A 34 -15.95 1.01 -33.78
CA ILE A 34 -15.51 0.92 -32.38
C ILE A 34 -16.55 0.13 -31.57
N PRO A 35 -16.19 -0.98 -30.89
CA PRO A 35 -17.14 -1.73 -30.06
C PRO A 35 -17.58 -0.87 -28.85
N ARG A 36 -18.88 -0.71 -28.66
CA ARG A 36 -19.48 -0.11 -27.47
C ARG A 36 -20.42 -1.09 -26.82
N THR A 37 -20.37 -1.21 -25.49
CA THR A 37 -21.32 -1.97 -24.69
C THR A 37 -22.49 -1.09 -24.30
N ALA A 38 -23.71 -1.46 -24.72
CA ALA A 38 -24.93 -0.90 -24.18
C ALA A 38 -25.48 -1.87 -23.10
N GLY A 39 -25.49 -1.46 -21.85
CA GLY A 39 -26.08 -2.24 -20.76
C GLY A 39 -27.61 -2.30 -20.93
N LEU A 40 -28.18 -3.51 -20.91
CA LEU A 40 -29.63 -3.72 -20.83
C LEU A 40 -30.07 -3.79 -19.37
N ILE A 41 -30.74 -2.72 -18.95
CA ILE A 41 -31.80 -2.58 -17.93
C ILE A 41 -31.68 -3.46 -16.66
N GLY A 42 -31.51 -2.81 -15.51
CA GLY A 42 -32.06 -3.27 -14.23
C GLY A 42 -31.07 -3.89 -13.25
N THR A 43 -29.79 -3.54 -13.31
CA THR A 43 -28.92 -3.63 -12.13
C THR A 43 -28.66 -2.23 -11.61
N ALA A 44 -28.70 -2.05 -10.29
CA ALA A 44 -28.24 -0.82 -9.68
C ALA A 44 -26.94 -0.41 -10.39
N GLU A 45 -26.89 0.82 -10.93
CA GLU A 45 -25.64 1.37 -11.46
C GLU A 45 -24.62 1.24 -10.34
N ALA A 46 -23.71 0.29 -10.46
CA ALA A 46 -22.47 0.34 -9.70
C ALA A 46 -21.82 1.64 -10.13
N ALA A 47 -21.84 2.64 -9.26
CA ALA A 47 -21.24 3.93 -9.52
C ALA A 47 -19.84 3.68 -10.12
N THR A 48 -19.60 4.24 -11.30
CA THR A 48 -18.27 4.11 -11.94
C THR A 48 -17.27 4.55 -10.89
N PRO A 49 -16.30 3.70 -10.48
CA PRO A 49 -15.35 4.07 -9.45
C PRO A 49 -14.69 5.38 -9.84
N THR A 50 -14.89 6.42 -9.05
CA THR A 50 -14.16 7.68 -9.22
C THR A 50 -12.75 7.45 -8.73
N GLY A 51 -11.73 7.85 -9.52
CA GLY A 51 -10.34 7.80 -9.07
C GLY A 51 -10.17 8.60 -7.77
N PHE A 52 -9.29 8.15 -6.89
CA PHE A 52 -8.96 8.83 -5.65
C PHE A 52 -7.46 8.72 -5.35
N THR A 53 -6.99 9.55 -4.44
CA THR A 53 -5.60 9.52 -3.95
C THR A 53 -5.64 9.27 -2.45
N PHE A 54 -4.73 8.47 -1.93
CA PHE A 54 -4.49 8.30 -0.50
C PHE A 54 -3.04 8.60 -0.16
N LEU A 55 -2.77 8.85 1.11
CA LEU A 55 -1.46 9.17 1.63
C LEU A 55 -0.82 7.91 2.22
N GLN A 56 0.48 7.68 2.00
CA GLN A 56 1.30 6.79 2.79
C GLN A 56 2.26 7.62 3.65
N MET A 57 2.26 7.37 4.95
CA MET A 57 3.21 7.88 5.93
C MET A 57 3.83 6.71 6.68
N SER A 58 5.08 6.84 7.10
CA SER A 58 5.83 5.75 7.72
C SER A 58 6.91 6.25 8.66
N ASP A 59 7.23 5.43 9.66
CA ASP A 59 8.46 5.55 10.45
C ASP A 59 8.59 6.92 11.13
N ASN A 60 7.57 7.32 11.89
CA ASN A 60 7.57 8.57 12.64
C ASN A 60 8.55 8.52 13.83
N HIS A 61 8.75 7.35 14.42
CA HIS A 61 9.62 7.11 15.57
C HIS A 61 9.51 8.18 16.66
N ILE A 62 8.30 8.57 17.03
CA ILE A 62 8.11 9.57 18.08
C ILE A 62 8.77 9.13 19.36
N GLY A 63 9.65 10.00 19.89
CA GLY A 63 10.50 9.72 21.05
C GLY A 63 11.95 9.37 20.70
N PHE A 64 12.29 9.20 19.42
CA PHE A 64 13.68 9.05 18.99
C PHE A 64 14.47 10.36 19.11
N LYS A 65 15.71 10.25 19.57
CA LYS A 65 16.69 11.37 19.62
C LYS A 65 18.10 10.83 19.48
N ALA A 66 18.76 11.17 18.38
CA ALA A 66 20.21 10.91 18.21
C ALA A 66 20.80 11.83 17.13
N GLY A 67 22.06 12.22 17.30
CA GLY A 67 22.78 13.03 16.32
C GLY A 67 21.98 14.29 15.91
N PRO A 68 21.76 14.54 14.61
CA PRO A 68 21.00 15.70 14.13
C PRO A 68 19.46 15.55 14.29
N TYR A 69 18.95 14.37 14.65
CA TYR A 69 17.50 14.07 14.76
C TYR A 69 17.01 14.32 16.19
N GLN A 70 16.97 15.60 16.61
CA GLN A 70 16.58 15.97 17.97
C GLN A 70 15.09 16.26 18.12
N ASP A 71 14.38 16.49 17.00
CA ASP A 71 12.96 16.87 16.99
C ASP A 71 12.20 16.11 15.87
N VAL A 72 12.00 14.80 16.07
CA VAL A 72 11.19 13.98 15.14
C VAL A 72 9.70 14.34 15.20
N ALA A 73 9.23 15.00 16.26
CA ALA A 73 7.87 15.51 16.31
C ALA A 73 7.71 16.72 15.38
N GLY A 74 8.70 17.62 15.33
CA GLY A 74 8.71 18.76 14.41
C GLY A 74 8.84 18.36 12.95
N THR A 75 9.60 17.28 12.63
CA THR A 75 9.67 16.75 11.26
C THR A 75 8.37 16.08 10.85
N LEU A 76 7.68 15.37 11.77
CA LEU A 76 6.34 14.84 11.52
C LEU A 76 5.32 15.97 11.28
N ASP A 77 5.34 17.04 12.09
CA ASP A 77 4.47 18.21 11.86
C ASP A 77 4.73 18.86 10.49
N SER A 78 6.00 18.90 10.06
CA SER A 78 6.36 19.35 8.71
C SER A 78 5.80 18.44 7.62
N ALA A 79 5.83 17.10 7.81
CA ALA A 79 5.21 16.16 6.90
C ALA A 79 3.69 16.36 6.79
N ILE A 80 3.01 16.65 7.92
CA ILE A 80 1.57 16.98 7.92
C ILE A 80 1.31 18.28 7.15
N LYS A 81 2.17 19.30 7.27
CA LYS A 81 2.05 20.54 6.47
C LYS A 81 2.19 20.26 4.97
N VAL A 82 3.17 19.44 4.56
CA VAL A 82 3.31 19.00 3.16
C VAL A 82 2.03 18.28 2.72
N ALA A 83 1.52 17.33 3.52
CA ALA A 83 0.29 16.58 3.20
C ALA A 83 -0.92 17.51 2.97
N LYS A 84 -1.06 18.56 3.78
CA LYS A 84 -2.14 19.58 3.64
C LYS A 84 -1.98 20.48 2.43
N GLY A 85 -0.75 20.66 1.95
CA GLY A 85 -0.42 21.47 0.77
C GLY A 85 -0.52 20.72 -0.56
N LEU A 86 -0.83 19.42 -0.54
CA LEU A 86 -0.91 18.60 -1.75
C LEU A 86 -1.97 19.12 -2.73
N PRO A 87 -1.70 19.13 -4.04
CA PRO A 87 -2.63 19.64 -5.06
C PRO A 87 -3.93 18.83 -5.15
N THR A 88 -3.89 17.55 -4.77
CA THR A 88 -5.05 16.66 -4.68
C THR A 88 -5.18 16.19 -3.24
N PRO A 89 -6.23 16.61 -2.51
CA PRO A 89 -6.43 16.16 -1.14
C PRO A 89 -6.56 14.63 -1.08
N PRO A 90 -5.79 13.94 -0.21
CA PRO A 90 -5.93 12.50 -0.01
C PRO A 90 -7.28 12.17 0.65
N ALA A 91 -7.88 11.03 0.28
CA ALA A 91 -9.12 10.55 0.86
C ALA A 91 -8.92 10.01 2.30
N PHE A 92 -7.76 9.42 2.58
CA PHE A 92 -7.36 8.87 3.88
C PHE A 92 -5.84 8.67 3.90
N MET A 93 -5.30 8.24 5.04
CA MET A 93 -3.88 7.93 5.23
C MET A 93 -3.69 6.45 5.57
N LEU A 94 -2.69 5.80 4.97
CA LEU A 94 -2.11 4.55 5.45
C LEU A 94 -0.83 4.86 6.22
N HIS A 95 -0.74 4.38 7.46
CA HIS A 95 0.47 4.46 8.26
C HIS A 95 1.15 3.10 8.30
N THR A 96 2.35 3.02 7.72
CA THR A 96 3.07 1.74 7.53
C THR A 96 4.03 1.40 8.69
N GLY A 97 3.71 1.83 9.91
CA GLY A 97 4.36 1.38 11.15
C GLY A 97 5.47 2.30 11.67
N ASP A 98 6.04 1.90 12.81
CA ASP A 98 7.01 2.66 13.60
C ASP A 98 6.51 4.07 13.93
N ILE A 99 5.29 4.10 14.48
CA ILE A 99 4.62 5.31 14.95
C ILE A 99 5.37 5.86 16.17
N SER A 100 5.66 4.98 17.14
CA SER A 100 6.44 5.26 18.34
C SER A 100 7.85 4.70 18.22
N HIS A 101 8.79 5.17 19.05
CA HIS A 101 10.13 4.59 19.08
C HIS A 101 10.31 3.49 20.15
N LEU A 102 9.54 3.56 21.24
CA LEU A 102 9.70 2.65 22.38
C LEU A 102 8.37 2.10 22.92
N SER A 103 7.33 2.04 22.10
CA SER A 103 5.97 1.62 22.48
C SER A 103 5.42 2.32 23.74
N LYS A 104 5.77 3.59 23.98
CA LYS A 104 5.30 4.32 25.17
C LYS A 104 3.97 5.01 24.90
N PRO A 105 3.05 5.05 25.89
CA PRO A 105 1.74 5.71 25.72
C PRO A 105 1.81 7.18 25.31
N ASP A 106 2.77 7.93 25.85
CA ASP A 106 3.01 9.34 25.55
C ASP A 106 3.53 9.53 24.10
N GLN A 107 4.34 8.60 23.59
CA GLN A 107 4.83 8.62 22.21
C GLN A 107 3.68 8.40 21.24
N PHE A 108 2.84 7.40 21.46
CA PHE A 108 1.63 7.20 20.66
C PHE A 108 0.68 8.40 20.74
N ALA A 109 0.47 8.97 21.94
CA ALA A 109 -0.40 10.13 22.11
C ALA A 109 0.11 11.35 21.33
N THR A 110 1.42 11.60 21.35
CA THR A 110 2.05 12.67 20.57
C THR A 110 1.90 12.45 19.08
N ALA A 111 2.16 11.21 18.61
CA ALA A 111 1.99 10.86 17.19
C ALA A 111 0.55 11.09 16.72
N ASP A 112 -0.44 10.62 17.49
CA ASP A 112 -1.86 10.81 17.14
C ASP A 112 -2.26 12.28 17.10
N GLN A 113 -1.80 13.07 18.08
CA GLN A 113 -2.09 14.49 18.11
C GLN A 113 -1.57 15.20 16.85
N ILE A 114 -0.36 14.89 16.40
CA ILE A 114 0.24 15.50 15.21
C ILE A 114 -0.45 14.98 13.96
N ASN A 115 -0.62 13.66 13.83
CA ASN A 115 -1.25 13.02 12.67
C ASN A 115 -2.71 13.47 12.48
N ALA A 116 -3.45 13.72 13.56
CA ALA A 116 -4.80 14.29 13.50
C ALA A 116 -4.83 15.66 12.79
N GLY A 117 -3.72 16.39 12.78
CA GLY A 117 -3.57 17.63 12.03
C GLY A 117 -3.76 17.49 10.52
N ALA A 118 -3.65 16.29 9.95
CA ALA A 118 -3.95 16.02 8.56
C ALA A 118 -5.46 16.09 8.25
N GLY A 119 -6.33 15.88 9.25
CA GLY A 119 -7.79 15.84 9.08
C GLY A 119 -8.28 14.62 8.28
N LEU A 120 -7.52 13.53 8.29
CA LEU A 120 -7.77 12.30 7.53
C LEU A 120 -8.07 11.13 8.47
N ASP A 121 -8.91 10.19 8.01
CA ASP A 121 -8.97 8.86 8.62
C ASP A 121 -7.64 8.13 8.38
N ILE A 122 -7.14 7.43 9.42
CA ILE A 122 -5.83 6.79 9.36
C ILE A 122 -5.98 5.29 9.60
N HIS A 123 -5.48 4.52 8.65
CA HIS A 123 -5.38 3.06 8.73
C HIS A 123 -3.94 2.68 9.10
N HIS A 124 -3.76 2.01 10.23
CA HIS A 124 -2.44 1.69 10.78
C HIS A 124 -2.08 0.22 10.62
N VAL A 125 -0.80 -0.08 10.40
CA VAL A 125 -0.16 -1.33 10.77
C VAL A 125 1.01 -1.02 11.70
N PRO A 126 1.38 -1.91 12.64
CA PRO A 126 2.50 -1.65 13.54
C PRO A 126 3.85 -1.85 12.84
N GLY A 127 4.87 -1.11 13.30
CA GLY A 127 6.27 -1.49 13.15
C GLY A 127 6.78 -2.23 14.40
N GLU A 128 8.02 -2.70 14.36
CA GLU A 128 8.63 -3.42 15.49
C GLU A 128 8.78 -2.54 16.72
N HIS A 129 9.00 -1.24 16.53
CA HIS A 129 9.10 -0.25 17.60
C HIS A 129 7.77 0.02 18.29
N ASP A 130 6.64 -0.35 17.67
CA ASP A 130 5.31 -0.22 18.25
C ASP A 130 4.90 -1.45 19.07
N MET A 131 5.69 -2.53 19.00
CA MET A 131 5.38 -3.84 19.58
C MET A 131 6.37 -4.27 20.67
N LEU A 132 7.06 -3.31 21.31
CA LEU A 132 8.10 -3.58 22.31
C LEU A 132 7.53 -3.87 23.72
N ASP A 133 6.29 -3.48 24.01
CA ASP A 133 5.69 -3.71 25.32
C ASP A 133 5.36 -5.21 25.54
N PRO A 134 5.42 -5.70 26.81
CA PRO A 134 5.10 -7.08 27.10
C PRO A 134 3.67 -7.46 26.67
N GLY A 135 3.58 -8.42 25.74
CA GLY A 135 2.31 -8.88 25.18
C GLY A 135 1.74 -7.97 24.09
N LYS A 136 2.49 -6.95 23.64
CA LYS A 136 2.14 -6.09 22.48
C LYS A 136 0.76 -5.43 22.61
N LYS A 137 0.39 -5.10 23.86
CA LYS A 137 -0.97 -4.66 24.23
C LYS A 137 -1.23 -3.19 23.95
N LEU A 138 -0.20 -2.34 24.05
CA LEU A 138 -0.37 -0.89 23.94
C LEU A 138 -0.81 -0.49 22.53
N TYR A 139 -0.18 -1.05 21.51
CA TYR A 139 -0.59 -0.84 20.12
C TYR A 139 -2.02 -1.35 19.88
N LEU A 140 -2.31 -2.61 20.27
CA LEU A 140 -3.63 -3.22 20.06
C LEU A 140 -4.75 -2.49 20.81
N ALA A 141 -4.49 -2.02 22.02
CA ALA A 141 -5.47 -1.23 22.77
C ALA A 141 -5.82 0.08 22.08
N ARG A 142 -4.88 0.67 21.33
CA ARG A 142 -5.06 1.96 20.65
C ARG A 142 -5.59 1.82 19.24
N TYR A 143 -5.01 0.93 18.44
CA TYR A 143 -5.29 0.81 17.00
C TYR A 143 -5.93 -0.52 16.60
N GLY A 144 -6.04 -1.48 17.51
CA GLY A 144 -6.51 -2.84 17.24
C GLY A 144 -8.03 -3.01 17.12
N LYS A 145 -8.82 -1.94 17.29
CA LYS A 145 -10.28 -2.03 17.17
C LYS A 145 -10.69 -2.44 15.77
N GLY A 146 -11.43 -3.56 15.65
CA GLY A 146 -11.88 -4.11 14.37
C GLY A 146 -10.87 -4.97 13.63
N THR A 147 -9.65 -5.07 14.12
CA THR A 147 -8.59 -5.92 13.55
C THR A 147 -8.69 -7.37 14.01
N LYS A 148 -7.85 -8.25 13.45
CA LYS A 148 -7.69 -9.66 13.80
C LYS A 148 -6.30 -9.91 14.35
N GLY A 149 -6.16 -10.95 15.18
CA GLY A 149 -4.88 -11.41 15.71
C GLY A 149 -4.04 -10.27 16.31
N MET A 150 -2.86 -10.08 15.77
CA MET A 150 -1.93 -9.03 16.19
C MET A 150 -2.12 -7.68 15.48
N GLY A 151 -3.28 -7.46 14.86
CA GLY A 151 -3.62 -6.17 14.28
C GLY A 151 -3.82 -6.17 12.77
N TRP A 152 -3.90 -7.33 12.10
CA TRP A 152 -4.18 -7.39 10.66
C TRP A 152 -5.67 -7.24 10.33
N TYR A 153 -5.97 -6.71 9.15
CA TYR A 153 -7.34 -6.44 8.71
C TYR A 153 -7.40 -6.14 7.21
N SER A 154 -8.62 -6.04 6.69
CA SER A 154 -8.87 -5.55 5.34
C SER A 154 -10.06 -4.58 5.32
N PHE A 155 -10.13 -3.75 4.29
CA PHE A 155 -11.25 -2.85 4.02
C PHE A 155 -11.32 -2.52 2.52
N ASP A 156 -12.47 -2.04 2.07
CA ASP A 156 -12.68 -1.62 0.69
C ASP A 156 -12.87 -0.11 0.60
N ALA A 157 -12.23 0.52 -0.37
CA ALA A 157 -12.43 1.93 -0.68
C ALA A 157 -12.33 2.17 -2.18
N GLY A 158 -13.31 2.86 -2.76
CA GLY A 158 -13.28 3.29 -4.16
C GLY A 158 -13.12 2.17 -5.19
N GLY A 159 -13.47 0.93 -4.87
CA GLY A 159 -13.31 -0.24 -5.74
C GLY A 159 -11.94 -0.90 -5.66
N VAL A 160 -11.13 -0.55 -4.68
CA VAL A 160 -9.84 -1.17 -4.33
C VAL A 160 -9.98 -1.91 -3.02
N HIS A 161 -9.39 -3.10 -2.92
CA HIS A 161 -9.34 -3.89 -1.69
C HIS A 161 -8.00 -3.67 -0.98
N PHE A 162 -8.04 -3.16 0.25
CA PHE A 162 -6.89 -2.82 1.09
C PHE A 162 -6.68 -3.88 2.15
N ILE A 163 -5.41 -4.30 2.34
CA ILE A 163 -5.03 -5.37 3.25
C ILE A 163 -3.86 -4.90 4.11
N GLY A 164 -4.10 -4.66 5.40
CA GLY A 164 -3.07 -4.36 6.39
C GLY A 164 -2.54 -5.65 7.01
N LEU A 165 -1.27 -5.96 6.78
CA LEU A 165 -0.59 -7.13 7.33
C LEU A 165 0.38 -6.74 8.45
N VAL A 166 0.55 -7.63 9.42
CA VAL A 166 1.48 -7.47 10.55
C VAL A 166 2.60 -8.49 10.41
N ASN A 167 3.83 -8.02 10.29
CA ASN A 167 5.01 -8.87 10.11
C ASN A 167 6.17 -8.47 11.05
N VAL A 168 5.83 -7.98 12.26
CA VAL A 168 6.80 -7.46 13.24
C VAL A 168 6.66 -8.12 14.62
N THR A 169 6.02 -9.27 14.67
CA THR A 169 5.76 -9.96 15.94
C THR A 169 6.67 -11.14 16.19
N ASP A 170 7.29 -11.69 15.15
CA ASP A 170 8.19 -12.83 15.23
C ASP A 170 9.23 -12.81 14.11
N THR A 171 10.37 -13.49 14.33
CA THR A 171 11.48 -13.57 13.37
C THR A 171 11.99 -15.01 13.24
N THR A 172 12.64 -15.29 12.12
CA THR A 172 13.43 -16.50 11.93
C THR A 172 14.73 -16.44 12.75
N SER A 173 15.44 -17.54 12.86
CA SER A 173 16.76 -17.61 13.57
C SER A 173 17.83 -16.72 12.92
N ASP A 174 17.68 -16.37 11.65
CA ASP A 174 18.58 -15.51 10.87
C ASP A 174 18.04 -14.06 10.74
N GLY A 175 17.02 -13.71 11.53
CA GLY A 175 16.55 -12.35 11.74
C GLY A 175 15.57 -11.79 10.72
N LEU A 176 15.10 -12.58 9.75
CA LEU A 176 14.01 -12.16 8.88
C LEU A 176 12.67 -12.25 9.60
N TRP A 177 11.79 -11.32 9.30
CA TRP A 177 10.46 -11.23 9.91
C TRP A 177 9.46 -12.24 9.33
N LEU A 178 8.36 -12.47 10.07
CA LEU A 178 7.33 -13.45 9.72
C LEU A 178 5.93 -12.84 9.76
N LEU A 179 5.09 -13.24 8.80
CA LEU A 179 3.64 -13.02 8.83
C LEU A 179 2.94 -14.01 9.77
N GLY A 180 3.43 -15.25 9.79
CA GLY A 180 2.82 -16.33 10.55
C GLY A 180 1.67 -17.04 9.82
N SER A 181 1.50 -18.32 10.13
CA SER A 181 0.54 -19.19 9.44
C SER A 181 -0.93 -18.79 9.66
N GLU A 182 -1.26 -18.26 10.85
CA GLU A 182 -2.62 -17.82 11.17
C GLU A 182 -3.05 -16.65 10.28
N GLN A 183 -2.18 -15.65 10.12
CA GLN A 183 -2.45 -14.49 9.27
C GLN A 183 -2.51 -14.88 7.78
N ILE A 184 -1.63 -15.78 7.32
CA ILE A 184 -1.66 -16.28 5.94
C ILE A 184 -2.96 -17.04 5.66
N LYS A 185 -3.44 -17.84 6.62
CA LYS A 185 -4.74 -18.50 6.51
C LYS A 185 -5.90 -17.50 6.47
N TRP A 186 -5.88 -16.50 7.35
CA TRP A 186 -6.87 -15.41 7.33
C TRP A 186 -6.87 -14.70 5.95
N LEU A 187 -5.69 -14.37 5.41
CA LEU A 187 -5.56 -13.74 4.09
C LEU A 187 -6.17 -14.60 2.98
N ALA A 188 -5.98 -15.92 3.03
CA ALA A 188 -6.59 -16.84 2.08
C ALA A 188 -8.13 -16.81 2.14
N ASP A 189 -8.69 -16.71 3.36
CA ASP A 189 -10.13 -16.64 3.58
C ASP A 189 -10.70 -15.27 3.13
N ASP A 190 -10.01 -14.19 3.44
CA ASP A 190 -10.36 -12.82 3.06
C ASP A 190 -10.40 -12.66 1.54
N LEU A 191 -9.37 -13.07 0.85
CA LEU A 191 -9.28 -12.95 -0.59
C LEU A 191 -10.28 -13.84 -1.35
N ARG A 192 -10.85 -14.87 -0.75
CA ARG A 192 -11.69 -15.86 -1.43
C ARG A 192 -12.87 -15.25 -2.20
N ALA A 193 -13.52 -14.25 -1.60
CA ALA A 193 -14.68 -13.57 -2.18
C ALA A 193 -14.32 -12.38 -3.08
N VAL A 194 -13.06 -11.93 -3.09
CA VAL A 194 -12.61 -10.77 -3.86
C VAL A 194 -12.41 -11.16 -5.32
N ALA A 195 -13.03 -10.43 -6.25
CA ALA A 195 -12.90 -10.68 -7.67
C ALA A 195 -11.45 -10.45 -8.16
N SER A 196 -10.95 -11.27 -9.07
CA SER A 196 -9.57 -11.15 -9.58
C SER A 196 -9.28 -9.86 -10.35
N SER A 197 -10.33 -9.16 -10.80
CA SER A 197 -10.25 -7.82 -11.41
C SER A 197 -10.14 -6.69 -10.40
N THR A 198 -10.41 -6.93 -9.11
CA THR A 198 -10.30 -5.92 -8.06
C THR A 198 -8.81 -5.63 -7.80
N PRO A 199 -8.35 -4.37 -7.90
CA PRO A 199 -7.00 -4.02 -7.51
C PRO A 199 -6.78 -4.25 -6.02
N LEU A 200 -5.61 -4.79 -5.66
CA LEU A 200 -5.19 -4.95 -4.27
C LEU A 200 -4.16 -3.90 -3.88
N VAL A 201 -4.31 -3.33 -2.69
CA VAL A 201 -3.28 -2.59 -1.98
C VAL A 201 -2.96 -3.34 -0.70
N VAL A 202 -1.74 -3.87 -0.59
CA VAL A 202 -1.25 -4.57 0.60
C VAL A 202 -0.25 -3.67 1.29
N PHE A 203 -0.41 -3.44 2.58
CA PHE A 203 0.52 -2.63 3.35
C PHE A 203 0.96 -3.36 4.62
N ALA A 204 2.25 -3.30 4.91
CA ALA A 204 2.89 -3.88 6.06
C ALA A 204 4.15 -3.06 6.38
N HIS A 205 4.70 -3.18 7.59
CA HIS A 205 5.87 -2.41 7.94
C HIS A 205 7.12 -2.90 7.21
N VAL A 206 7.59 -4.08 7.53
CA VAL A 206 8.80 -4.64 6.90
C VAL A 206 8.52 -5.04 5.45
N PRO A 207 9.47 -4.81 4.51
CA PRO A 207 9.31 -5.24 3.12
C PRO A 207 8.90 -6.72 3.00
N LEU A 208 7.84 -6.98 2.21
CA LEU A 208 7.37 -8.33 1.96
C LEU A 208 8.26 -9.12 0.97
N TRP A 209 9.47 -8.65 0.73
CA TRP A 209 10.54 -9.35 0.04
C TRP A 209 11.86 -9.09 0.76
N THR A 210 12.84 -9.96 0.60
CA THR A 210 14.15 -9.75 1.21
C THR A 210 14.92 -8.68 0.43
N VAL A 211 15.08 -7.50 1.04
CA VAL A 211 15.93 -6.40 0.55
C VAL A 211 17.38 -6.66 0.94
N TYR A 212 17.62 -6.95 2.23
CA TYR A 212 18.94 -7.25 2.74
C TYR A 212 18.88 -8.10 4.02
N GLN A 213 19.13 -9.40 3.88
CA GLN A 213 18.99 -10.38 4.96
C GLN A 213 19.86 -10.07 6.18
N LYS A 214 21.11 -9.61 5.97
CA LYS A 214 22.03 -9.33 7.09
C LYS A 214 21.52 -8.28 8.08
N TRP A 215 20.57 -7.43 7.65
CA TRP A 215 19.96 -6.42 8.50
C TRP A 215 18.50 -6.74 8.87
N GLY A 216 18.02 -7.93 8.59
CA GLY A 216 16.63 -8.31 8.84
C GLY A 216 15.63 -7.59 7.93
N TRP A 217 16.07 -7.02 6.81
CA TRP A 217 15.23 -6.27 5.91
C TRP A 217 14.48 -7.19 4.95
N GLY A 218 13.46 -7.83 5.45
CA GLY A 218 12.58 -8.70 4.67
C GLY A 218 11.72 -9.62 5.48
N THR A 219 10.74 -10.25 4.82
CA THR A 219 9.77 -11.19 5.38
C THR A 219 9.97 -12.55 4.76
N ALA A 220 10.35 -13.54 5.57
CA ALA A 220 10.77 -14.87 5.11
C ALA A 220 9.61 -15.71 4.56
N ASP A 221 8.44 -15.61 5.17
CA ASP A 221 7.24 -16.38 4.81
C ASP A 221 6.22 -15.60 3.94
N ALA A 222 6.67 -14.54 3.28
CA ALA A 222 5.85 -13.82 2.32
C ALA A 222 5.47 -14.60 1.03
N PRO A 223 6.28 -15.55 0.50
CA PRO A 223 5.95 -16.25 -0.74
C PRO A 223 4.58 -16.94 -0.75
N PRO A 224 4.11 -17.65 0.30
CA PRO A 224 2.75 -18.17 0.38
C PRO A 224 1.66 -17.09 0.27
N ALA A 225 1.84 -15.92 0.91
CA ALA A 225 0.90 -14.81 0.80
C ALA A 225 0.83 -14.28 -0.64
N PHE A 226 1.98 -14.14 -1.33
CA PHE A 226 1.99 -13.74 -2.75
C PHE A 226 1.37 -14.78 -3.67
N ALA A 227 1.48 -16.06 -3.36
CA ALA A 227 0.81 -17.10 -4.14
C ALA A 227 -0.71 -16.92 -4.18
N LEU A 228 -1.32 -16.45 -3.07
CA LEU A 228 -2.75 -16.12 -2.99
C LEU A 228 -3.12 -14.92 -3.87
N MET A 229 -2.20 -13.98 -4.05
CA MET A 229 -2.44 -12.74 -4.79
C MET A 229 -2.16 -12.85 -6.30
N ARG A 230 -1.55 -13.94 -6.79
CA ARG A 230 -1.18 -14.12 -8.21
C ARG A 230 -2.35 -14.03 -9.19
N ARG A 231 -3.56 -14.32 -8.76
CA ARG A 231 -4.76 -14.29 -9.61
C ARG A 231 -5.30 -12.88 -9.86
N PHE A 232 -4.83 -11.87 -9.10
CA PHE A 232 -5.30 -10.49 -9.22
C PHE A 232 -4.53 -9.74 -10.31
N ALA A 233 -5.25 -8.91 -11.07
CA ALA A 233 -4.69 -8.17 -12.20
C ALA A 233 -3.71 -7.05 -11.77
N SER A 234 -3.87 -6.52 -10.56
CA SER A 234 -3.04 -5.44 -10.02
C SER A 234 -2.84 -5.63 -8.51
N VAL A 235 -1.59 -5.64 -8.07
CA VAL A 235 -1.20 -5.69 -6.66
C VAL A 235 -0.16 -4.61 -6.39
N THR A 236 -0.47 -3.69 -5.49
CA THR A 236 0.47 -2.68 -5.01
C THR A 236 0.83 -2.99 -3.56
N VAL A 237 2.12 -3.12 -3.26
CA VAL A 237 2.62 -3.42 -1.91
C VAL A 237 3.37 -2.21 -1.38
N LEU A 238 2.98 -1.72 -0.20
CA LEU A 238 3.52 -0.54 0.44
C LEU A 238 4.18 -0.91 1.77
N ASN A 239 5.43 -0.54 1.95
CA ASN A 239 6.21 -0.84 3.14
C ASN A 239 6.96 0.41 3.66
N GLY A 240 7.36 0.37 4.93
CA GLY A 240 8.27 1.29 5.60
C GLY A 240 9.60 0.63 5.93
N HIS A 241 10.03 0.74 7.21
CA HIS A 241 11.13 0.06 7.87
C HIS A 241 12.53 0.45 7.40
N ILE A 242 12.77 0.55 6.10
CA ILE A 242 14.12 0.80 5.57
C ILE A 242 14.41 2.28 5.33
N HIS A 243 13.43 3.16 5.51
CA HIS A 243 13.53 4.63 5.38
C HIS A 243 14.10 5.10 4.04
N GLN A 244 13.87 4.36 2.97
CA GLN A 244 14.37 4.63 1.62
C GLN A 244 13.30 4.32 0.58
N ILE A 245 13.36 5.00 -0.55
CA ILE A 245 12.53 4.69 -1.71
C ILE A 245 13.20 3.56 -2.49
N LEU A 246 12.62 2.37 -2.41
CA LEU A 246 12.95 1.27 -3.31
C LEU A 246 11.68 0.82 -4.03
N GLN A 247 11.85 0.37 -5.26
CA GLN A 247 10.78 -0.23 -6.04
C GLN A 247 11.23 -1.56 -6.63
N LYS A 248 10.36 -2.58 -6.52
CA LYS A 248 10.52 -3.88 -7.18
C LYS A 248 9.24 -4.19 -7.94
N THR A 249 9.38 -4.77 -9.13
CA THR A 249 8.24 -5.31 -9.89
C THR A 249 8.41 -6.82 -10.06
N GLU A 250 7.34 -7.57 -9.76
CA GLU A 250 7.31 -9.02 -9.93
C GLU A 250 5.92 -9.43 -10.47
N GLY A 251 5.85 -9.73 -11.77
CA GLY A 251 4.58 -9.98 -12.45
C GLY A 251 3.65 -8.77 -12.40
N GLN A 252 2.45 -8.97 -11.83
CA GLN A 252 1.47 -7.89 -11.62
C GLN A 252 1.65 -7.13 -10.30
N ALA A 253 2.56 -7.57 -9.44
CA ALA A 253 2.83 -6.92 -8.17
C ALA A 253 3.93 -5.86 -8.31
N ILE A 254 3.70 -4.68 -7.73
CA ILE A 254 4.68 -3.61 -7.58
C ILE A 254 4.85 -3.35 -6.08
N PHE A 255 6.08 -3.43 -5.63
CA PHE A 255 6.49 -3.21 -4.25
C PHE A 255 7.15 -1.85 -4.14
N HIS A 256 6.80 -1.12 -3.10
CA HIS A 256 7.37 0.18 -2.79
C HIS A 256 7.72 0.26 -1.31
N THR A 257 8.89 0.80 -1.00
CA THR A 257 9.22 1.27 0.35
C THR A 257 9.14 2.78 0.42
N ALA A 258 8.87 3.34 1.58
CA ALA A 258 8.69 4.78 1.79
C ALA A 258 9.90 5.42 2.48
N LEU A 259 10.01 6.74 2.34
CA LEU A 259 10.80 7.56 3.22
C LEU A 259 10.18 7.56 4.63
N SER A 260 11.02 7.74 5.63
CA SER A 260 10.64 8.03 7.00
C SER A 260 10.31 9.52 7.16
N THR A 261 9.56 9.86 8.20
CA THR A 261 9.44 11.27 8.66
C THR A 261 10.43 11.61 9.76
N SER A 262 11.25 10.65 10.23
CA SER A 262 12.15 10.83 11.38
C SER A 262 13.63 10.91 11.02
N PHE A 263 14.17 9.91 10.33
CA PHE A 263 15.57 9.84 9.90
C PHE A 263 15.76 8.90 8.70
N PRO A 264 16.75 9.12 7.82
CA PRO A 264 17.14 8.18 6.78
C PRO A 264 18.04 7.09 7.32
N GLN A 265 18.06 5.94 6.63
CA GLN A 265 18.99 4.84 6.88
C GLN A 265 19.99 4.68 5.72
N PRO A 266 21.18 4.09 5.93
CA PRO A 266 22.16 3.85 4.88
C PRO A 266 21.67 2.81 3.87
N ALA A 267 22.19 2.86 2.65
CA ALA A 267 21.92 1.83 1.65
C ALA A 267 22.38 0.44 2.16
N PRO A 268 21.74 -0.66 1.70
CA PRO A 268 22.10 -2.01 2.11
C PRO A 268 23.59 -2.28 2.01
N GLY A 269 24.22 -2.62 3.15
CA GLY A 269 25.65 -2.92 3.22
C GLY A 269 26.59 -1.71 3.22
N ALA A 270 26.09 -0.48 3.12
CA ALA A 270 26.94 0.74 3.17
C ALA A 270 27.37 1.12 4.60
N ALA A 271 26.84 0.44 5.62
CA ALA A 271 27.22 0.59 7.02
C ALA A 271 27.34 -0.79 7.69
N PRO A 272 27.96 -0.89 8.89
CA PRO A 272 28.04 -2.15 9.62
C PRO A 272 26.69 -2.72 10.06
N HIS A 273 25.72 -1.85 10.36
CA HIS A 273 24.35 -2.19 10.83
C HIS A 273 23.35 -1.15 10.32
N PRO A 274 22.02 -1.46 10.33
CA PRO A 274 20.97 -0.48 10.05
C PRO A 274 20.90 0.59 11.14
N GLY A 275 20.27 1.71 10.84
CA GLY A 275 20.08 2.80 11.79
C GLY A 275 20.25 4.17 11.15
N PRO A 276 20.14 5.27 11.94
CA PRO A 276 20.14 6.63 11.41
C PRO A 276 21.52 7.03 10.83
N ILE A 277 21.51 7.76 9.74
CA ILE A 277 22.71 8.40 9.18
C ILE A 277 23.05 9.65 10.00
N ILE A 278 23.82 9.51 11.05
CA ILE A 278 24.12 10.60 12.00
C ILE A 278 25.10 11.64 11.46
N SER A 279 25.74 11.40 10.32
CA SER A 279 26.71 12.34 9.68
C SER A 279 26.05 13.37 8.77
N LEU A 280 24.71 13.31 8.58
CA LEU A 280 24.04 14.30 7.75
C LEU A 280 24.02 15.68 8.43
N PRO A 281 24.32 16.76 7.67
CA PRO A 281 24.10 18.12 8.16
C PRO A 281 22.62 18.36 8.49
N ALA A 282 22.35 19.02 9.61
CA ALA A 282 20.97 19.27 10.05
C ALA A 282 20.11 20.02 9.01
N GLY A 283 20.71 20.90 8.21
CA GLY A 283 20.02 21.65 7.14
C GLY A 283 19.66 20.84 5.91
N GLU A 284 20.15 19.61 5.78
CA GLU A 284 19.88 18.74 4.62
C GLU A 284 18.88 17.63 4.92
N ILE A 285 18.49 17.46 6.19
CA ILE A 285 17.66 16.35 6.65
C ILE A 285 16.32 16.29 5.91
N GLY A 286 15.67 17.44 5.67
CA GLY A 286 14.38 17.52 5.01
C GLY A 286 14.35 16.88 3.62
N GLY A 287 15.45 16.91 2.88
CA GLY A 287 15.59 16.27 1.57
C GLY A 287 15.60 14.73 1.60
N TYR A 288 15.82 14.13 2.78
CA TYR A 288 15.82 12.68 3.00
C TYR A 288 14.59 12.16 3.71
N LEU A 289 13.74 13.04 4.20
CA LEU A 289 12.48 12.72 4.88
C LEU A 289 11.29 13.02 3.98
N GLY A 290 10.18 12.29 4.16
CA GLY A 290 9.05 12.55 3.29
C GLY A 290 7.83 11.69 3.52
N LEU A 291 6.92 11.81 2.57
CA LEU A 291 5.66 11.08 2.49
C LEU A 291 5.36 10.72 1.02
N ARG A 292 4.35 9.87 0.81
CA ARG A 292 3.96 9.43 -0.53
C ARG A 292 2.46 9.59 -0.73
N THR A 293 2.06 10.03 -1.92
CA THR A 293 0.68 9.83 -2.40
C THR A 293 0.61 8.63 -3.33
N VAL A 294 -0.51 7.92 -3.27
CA VAL A 294 -0.82 6.83 -4.19
C VAL A 294 -2.18 7.10 -4.81
N ALA A 295 -2.20 7.22 -6.13
CA ALA A 295 -3.40 7.53 -6.90
C ALA A 295 -3.95 6.26 -7.56
N PHE A 296 -5.21 5.97 -7.31
CA PHE A 296 -6.00 4.99 -8.06
C PHE A 296 -6.79 5.69 -9.15
N ARG A 297 -6.74 5.14 -10.37
CA ARG A 297 -7.53 5.58 -11.51
C ARG A 297 -8.18 4.35 -12.16
N PRO A 298 -9.51 4.26 -12.24
CA PRO A 298 -10.22 3.06 -12.74
C PRO A 298 -9.82 2.63 -14.15
N THR A 299 -9.34 3.58 -14.96
CA THR A 299 -8.88 3.34 -16.34
C THR A 299 -7.44 2.87 -16.45
N HIS A 300 -6.70 2.81 -15.33
CA HIS A 300 -5.31 2.39 -15.30
C HIS A 300 -5.17 1.07 -14.53
N ALA A 301 -4.42 0.14 -15.10
CA ALA A 301 -4.21 -1.17 -14.47
C ALA A 301 -3.42 -1.10 -13.15
N ARG A 302 -2.63 -0.04 -12.94
CA ARG A 302 -1.72 0.10 -11.79
C ARG A 302 -1.95 1.43 -11.08
N LEU A 303 -1.72 1.45 -9.76
CA LEU A 303 -1.73 2.66 -8.98
C LEU A 303 -0.43 3.45 -9.23
N ALA A 304 -0.54 4.78 -9.21
CA ALA A 304 0.60 5.68 -9.40
C ALA A 304 1.08 6.21 -8.03
N ALA A 305 2.33 5.96 -7.69
CA ALA A 305 2.97 6.49 -6.49
C ALA A 305 3.78 7.75 -6.81
N THR A 306 3.69 8.76 -5.94
CA THR A 306 4.47 10.00 -6.02
C THR A 306 5.04 10.33 -4.66
N ASP A 307 6.36 10.45 -4.57
CA ASP A 307 7.08 10.78 -3.34
C ASP A 307 7.29 12.29 -3.22
N TYR A 308 7.18 12.80 -2.00
CA TYR A 308 7.40 14.19 -1.63
C TYR A 308 8.40 14.25 -0.48
N THR A 309 9.42 15.09 -0.58
CA THR A 309 10.34 15.38 0.52
C THR A 309 9.79 16.51 1.39
N LEU A 310 10.34 16.69 2.60
CA LEU A 310 9.93 17.78 3.49
C LEU A 310 10.50 19.14 3.08
N GLU A 311 11.36 19.20 2.08
CA GLU A 311 11.90 20.41 1.45
C GLU A 311 11.13 20.83 0.19
N SER A 312 10.07 20.11 -0.18
CA SER A 312 9.31 20.32 -1.43
C SER A 312 8.23 21.40 -1.28
#